data_4f9b020a2cf30938ab6f5e4584cea36a
#
_entry.id   4f9b020a2cf30938ab6f5e4584cea36a
#
_cell.length_a   1.000
_cell.length_b   1.000
_cell.length_c   1.000
_cell.angle_alpha   90.00
_cell.angle_beta   90.00
_cell.angle_gamma   90.00
#
_symmetry.space_group_name_H-M   'P 1'
#
loop_
_entity.id
_entity.type
_entity.pdbx_description
1 polymer ?
#
loop_
_entity_poly.entity_id
_entity_poly.type
_entity_poly.pdbx_seq_one_letter_code
_entity_poly.pdbx_strand_id
1 'polypeptide(L)'
;MLFTDGSASPNPGPGGFAVIESGKPVALGSEQGDTTNIRMEGMALIAALTLVKGEACKIHTDSEFWINVVTKWAPGWEAKGWKKSGGPIKNLDLVQEVYSLYGNSQAELVWVRGHVGHEGNELADEWANKARQGARIG
;
A
#
# COMPACT_ATOMS: atom_id res chain seq x y z
N MET A 1 -4.19 -14.87 0.35
CA MET A 1 -4.98 -13.63 0.28
C MET A 1 -4.50 -12.65 1.35
N LEU A 2 -4.12 -11.46 0.94
CA LEU A 2 -3.60 -10.45 1.84
C LEU A 2 -4.52 -9.24 1.88
N PHE A 3 -4.56 -8.56 3.03
CA PHE A 3 -5.23 -7.26 3.20
C PHE A 3 -4.19 -6.25 3.66
N THR A 4 -4.21 -5.06 3.07
CA THR A 4 -3.23 -4.01 3.37
C THR A 4 -3.94 -2.73 3.78
N ASP A 5 -3.29 -1.95 4.63
CA ASP A 5 -3.75 -0.60 4.95
C ASP A 5 -2.57 0.24 5.43
N GLY A 6 -2.74 1.55 5.34
CA GLY A 6 -1.76 2.51 5.82
C GLY A 6 -2.44 3.79 6.22
N SER A 7 -1.91 4.44 7.24
CA SER A 7 -2.50 5.69 7.72
C SER A 7 -1.43 6.60 8.32
N ALA A 8 -1.68 7.89 8.24
CA ALA A 8 -0.90 8.91 8.94
C ALA A 8 -1.85 9.74 9.78
N SER A 9 -1.42 10.11 11.00
CA SER A 9 -2.25 10.93 11.87
C SER A 9 -1.37 11.84 12.72
N PRO A 10 -1.54 13.18 12.55
CA PRO A 10 -2.34 13.81 11.51
C PRO A 10 -1.83 13.47 10.11
N ASN A 11 -2.56 13.85 9.08
CA ASN A 11 -2.15 13.63 7.69
C ASN A 11 -1.85 14.97 7.02
N PRO A 12 -0.55 15.39 6.83
CA PRO A 12 0.66 14.60 7.08
C PRO A 12 1.06 14.53 8.55
N GLY A 13 1.81 13.49 8.88
CA GLY A 13 2.30 13.26 10.23
C GLY A 13 2.88 11.86 10.37
N PRO A 14 3.08 11.36 11.60
CA PRO A 14 3.55 9.99 11.80
C PRO A 14 2.57 8.99 11.20
N GLY A 15 3.10 7.92 10.65
CA GLY A 15 2.28 6.92 9.98
C GLY A 15 2.64 5.48 10.30
N GLY A 16 1.73 4.59 9.93
CA GLY A 16 1.95 3.16 10.06
C GLY A 16 1.25 2.41 8.94
N PHE A 17 1.72 1.19 8.69
CA PHE A 17 1.08 0.31 7.72
C PHE A 17 1.05 -1.12 8.22
N ALA A 18 0.15 -1.91 7.65
CA ALA A 18 -0.03 -3.31 8.03
C ALA A 18 -0.38 -4.16 6.82
N VAL A 19 0.08 -5.42 6.86
CA VAL A 19 -0.35 -6.47 5.95
C VAL A 19 -0.90 -7.61 6.80
N ILE A 20 -2.11 -8.05 6.49
CA ILE A 20 -2.81 -9.09 7.25
C ILE A 20 -2.98 -10.32 6.38
N GLU A 21 -2.69 -11.49 6.95
CA GLU A 21 -2.98 -12.78 6.31
C GLU A 21 -3.62 -13.69 7.34
N SER A 22 -4.76 -14.30 6.97
CA SER A 22 -5.47 -15.23 7.84
C SER A 22 -5.75 -14.67 9.25
N GLY A 23 -6.12 -13.40 9.30
CA GLY A 23 -6.49 -12.73 10.54
C GLY A 23 -5.30 -12.29 11.40
N LYS A 24 -4.07 -12.38 10.89
CA LYS A 24 -2.87 -12.03 11.64
C LYS A 24 -1.99 -11.06 10.88
N PRO A 25 -1.32 -10.13 11.58
CA PRO A 25 -0.37 -9.25 10.91
C PRO A 25 0.87 -10.05 10.49
N VAL A 26 1.24 -9.93 9.21
CA VAL A 26 2.44 -10.57 8.67
C VAL A 26 3.50 -9.54 8.29
N ALA A 27 3.14 -8.27 8.25
CA ALA A 27 4.09 -7.16 8.11
C ALA A 27 3.51 -5.92 8.79
N LEU A 28 4.34 -5.21 9.50
CA LEU A 28 4.00 -3.93 10.14
C LEU A 28 5.17 -2.98 9.97
N GLY A 29 4.89 -1.70 9.77
CA GLY A 29 5.93 -0.70 9.69
C GLY A 29 5.40 0.67 10.09
N SER A 30 6.32 1.59 10.37
CA SER A 30 5.95 2.95 10.77
C SER A 30 6.97 3.96 10.28
N GLU A 31 6.51 5.21 10.20
CA GLU A 31 7.34 6.37 9.89
C GLU A 31 7.13 7.40 10.99
N GLN A 32 8.22 7.89 11.58
CA GLN A 32 8.14 8.87 12.67
C GLN A 32 8.05 10.30 12.19
N GLY A 33 8.44 10.57 10.94
CA GLY A 33 8.38 11.91 10.38
C GLY A 33 7.05 12.23 9.75
N ASP A 34 7.01 13.28 8.94
CA ASP A 34 5.81 13.68 8.23
C ASP A 34 5.62 12.79 7.00
N THR A 35 4.72 11.82 7.11
CA THR A 35 4.32 11.01 5.98
C THR A 35 2.84 11.27 5.67
N THR A 36 2.26 10.51 4.75
CA THR A 36 0.85 10.68 4.36
C THR A 36 0.16 9.33 4.30
N ASN A 37 -1.17 9.35 4.32
CA ASN A 37 -1.97 8.15 4.13
C ASN A 37 -1.56 7.43 2.84
N ILE A 38 -1.42 8.19 1.74
CA ILE A 38 -1.07 7.62 0.43
C ILE A 38 0.29 6.92 0.48
N ARG A 39 1.28 7.53 1.10
CA ARG A 39 2.61 6.91 1.21
C ARG A 39 2.54 5.63 2.05
N MET A 40 1.81 5.66 3.16
CA MET A 40 1.69 4.48 4.02
C MET A 40 0.94 3.34 3.33
N GLU A 41 -0.09 3.65 2.57
CA GLU A 41 -0.78 2.65 1.75
C GLU A 41 0.16 2.03 0.71
N GLY A 42 1.01 2.87 0.07
CA GLY A 42 2.01 2.38 -0.88
C GLY A 42 3.04 1.50 -0.22
N MET A 43 3.51 1.86 0.97
CA MET A 43 4.46 1.03 1.71
C MET A 43 3.86 -0.31 2.12
N ALA A 44 2.57 -0.34 2.47
CA ALA A 44 1.87 -1.60 2.75
C ALA A 44 1.85 -2.50 1.51
N LEU A 45 1.60 -1.93 0.34
CA LEU A 45 1.60 -2.69 -0.91
C LEU A 45 3.00 -3.23 -1.24
N ILE A 46 4.04 -2.44 -1.02
CA ILE A 46 5.42 -2.90 -1.21
C ILE A 46 5.71 -4.10 -0.32
N ALA A 47 5.32 -4.03 0.95
CA ALA A 47 5.51 -5.13 1.89
C ALA A 47 4.76 -6.37 1.43
N ALA A 48 3.49 -6.22 1.01
CA ALA A 48 2.67 -7.34 0.55
C ALA A 48 3.25 -7.97 -0.72
N LEU A 49 3.64 -7.15 -1.70
CA LEU A 49 4.22 -7.64 -2.95
C LEU A 49 5.54 -8.36 -2.71
N THR A 50 6.32 -7.91 -1.75
CA THR A 50 7.57 -8.56 -1.37
C THR A 50 7.30 -9.93 -0.73
N LEU A 51 6.27 -10.01 0.12
CA LEU A 51 5.91 -11.28 0.78
C LEU A 51 5.43 -12.35 -0.19
N VAL A 52 4.72 -11.96 -1.25
CA VAL A 52 4.14 -12.93 -2.20
C VAL A 52 5.00 -13.12 -3.45
N LYS A 53 6.26 -12.78 -3.36
CA LYS A 53 7.18 -12.82 -4.49
C LYS A 53 7.09 -14.17 -5.23
N GLY A 54 6.71 -14.11 -6.51
CA GLY A 54 6.64 -15.29 -7.35
C GLY A 54 5.37 -16.13 -7.19
N GLU A 55 4.48 -15.77 -6.28
CA GLU A 55 3.26 -16.54 -6.03
C GLU A 55 2.03 -15.76 -6.49
N ALA A 56 1.05 -16.49 -7.05
CA ALA A 56 -0.23 -15.89 -7.38
C ALA A 56 -0.99 -15.64 -6.07
N CYS A 57 -1.44 -14.39 -5.87
CA CYS A 57 -2.09 -14.00 -4.63
C CYS A 57 -2.98 -12.78 -4.88
N LYS A 58 -4.10 -12.71 -4.17
CA LYS A 58 -4.93 -11.51 -4.19
C LYS A 58 -4.52 -10.62 -3.02
N ILE A 59 -4.23 -9.37 -3.32
CA ILE A 59 -3.89 -8.35 -2.34
C ILE A 59 -5.02 -7.34 -2.31
N HIS A 60 -5.70 -7.22 -1.18
CA HIS A 60 -6.83 -6.33 -1.02
C HIS A 60 -6.36 -5.00 -0.45
N THR A 61 -6.82 -3.92 -1.04
CA THR A 61 -6.51 -2.56 -0.58
C THR A 61 -7.76 -1.69 -0.75
N ASP A 62 -7.94 -0.72 0.14
CA ASP A 62 -9.01 0.27 -0.03
C ASP A 62 -8.52 1.51 -0.79
N SER A 63 -7.28 1.51 -1.26
CA SER A 63 -6.70 2.64 -1.98
C SER A 63 -6.99 2.54 -3.49
N GLU A 64 -8.02 3.24 -3.94
CA GLU A 64 -8.26 3.38 -5.39
C GLU A 64 -7.08 4.08 -6.07
N PHE A 65 -6.44 5.01 -5.38
CA PHE A 65 -5.30 5.73 -5.93
C PHE A 65 -4.21 4.75 -6.39
N TRP A 66 -3.81 3.80 -5.52
CA TRP A 66 -2.74 2.88 -5.87
C TRP A 66 -3.15 1.88 -6.94
N ILE A 67 -4.41 1.43 -6.92
CA ILE A 67 -4.91 0.57 -8.00
C ILE A 67 -4.85 1.31 -9.34
N ASN A 68 -5.31 2.56 -9.37
CA ASN A 68 -5.26 3.36 -10.59
C ASN A 68 -3.83 3.63 -11.04
N VAL A 69 -2.91 3.85 -10.10
CA VAL A 69 -1.50 4.05 -10.43
C VAL A 69 -0.97 2.87 -11.24
N VAL A 70 -1.11 1.64 -10.72
CA VAL A 70 -0.46 0.48 -11.35
C VAL A 70 -1.20 -0.04 -12.57
N THR A 71 -2.52 0.20 -12.67
CA THR A 71 -3.31 -0.33 -13.77
C THR A 71 -3.58 0.67 -14.89
N LYS A 72 -3.55 1.97 -14.59
CA LYS A 72 -3.95 3.00 -15.55
C LYS A 72 -2.87 4.04 -15.81
N TRP A 73 -2.28 4.62 -14.76
CA TRP A 73 -1.44 5.80 -14.91
C TRP A 73 0.04 5.49 -15.13
N ALA A 74 0.60 4.56 -14.36
CA ALA A 74 2.03 4.27 -14.44
C ALA A 74 2.49 3.79 -15.81
N PRO A 75 1.74 2.94 -16.54
CA PRO A 75 2.17 2.55 -17.89
C PRO A 75 2.35 3.75 -18.82
N GLY A 76 1.45 4.74 -18.75
CA GLY A 76 1.57 5.96 -19.55
C GLY A 76 2.73 6.85 -19.10
N TRP A 77 2.92 6.98 -17.79
CA TRP A 77 4.03 7.75 -17.27
C TRP A 77 5.38 7.12 -17.63
N GLU A 78 5.48 5.81 -17.52
CA GLU A 78 6.70 5.11 -17.91
C GLU A 78 7.03 5.34 -19.38
N ALA A 79 6.04 5.26 -20.25
CA ALA A 79 6.22 5.49 -21.69
C ALA A 79 6.70 6.91 -21.99
N LYS A 80 6.43 7.86 -21.12
CA LYS A 80 6.85 9.26 -21.24
C LYS A 80 8.09 9.61 -20.42
N GLY A 81 8.81 8.60 -19.92
CA GLY A 81 10.00 8.81 -19.11
C GLY A 81 9.70 9.31 -17.70
N TRP A 82 8.57 8.92 -17.15
CA TRP A 82 8.12 9.30 -15.80
C TRP A 82 7.81 10.79 -15.68
N LYS A 83 7.16 11.32 -16.70
CA LYS A 83 6.71 12.72 -16.74
C LYS A 83 5.22 12.75 -17.03
N LYS A 84 4.56 13.79 -16.55
CA LYS A 84 3.16 14.03 -16.86
C LYS A 84 2.93 15.50 -17.15
N SER A 85 1.87 15.79 -17.90
CA SER A 85 1.45 17.17 -18.11
C SER A 85 0.96 17.75 -16.79
N GLY A 86 1.30 19.00 -16.54
CA GLY A 86 0.87 19.68 -15.32
C GLY A 86 1.84 19.59 -14.15
N GLY A 87 3.02 19.02 -14.33
CA GLY A 87 4.06 19.06 -13.30
C GLY A 87 4.63 17.69 -12.91
N PRO A 88 5.41 17.65 -11.83
CA PRO A 88 6.05 16.40 -11.40
C PRO A 88 5.02 15.41 -10.84
N ILE A 89 5.37 14.13 -10.93
CA ILE A 89 4.57 13.05 -10.37
C ILE A 89 4.84 13.00 -8.86
N LYS A 90 3.79 13.14 -8.05
CA LYS A 90 3.92 13.05 -6.60
C LYS A 90 4.23 11.61 -6.20
N ASN A 91 5.06 11.45 -5.17
CA ASN A 91 5.45 10.14 -4.63
C ASN A 91 6.10 9.24 -5.68
N LEU A 92 6.85 9.84 -6.60
CA LEU A 92 7.45 9.11 -7.72
C LEU A 92 8.29 7.92 -7.26
N ASP A 93 9.04 8.07 -6.17
CA ASP A 93 9.85 7.00 -5.59
C ASP A 93 9.00 5.76 -5.29
N LEU A 94 7.88 5.96 -4.59
CA LEU A 94 6.97 4.85 -4.26
C LEU A 94 6.23 4.34 -5.50
N VAL A 95 5.81 5.24 -6.39
CA VAL A 95 5.12 4.86 -7.62
C VAL A 95 5.98 3.91 -8.44
N GLN A 96 7.24 4.25 -8.63
CA GLN A 96 8.16 3.40 -9.40
C GLN A 96 8.37 2.05 -8.71
N GLU A 97 8.53 2.04 -7.41
CA GLU A 97 8.78 0.81 -6.66
C GLU A 97 7.54 -0.11 -6.66
N VAL A 98 6.36 0.43 -6.35
CA VAL A 98 5.12 -0.35 -6.36
C VAL A 98 4.86 -0.91 -7.76
N TYR A 99 5.00 -0.07 -8.78
CA TYR A 99 4.75 -0.50 -10.15
C TYR A 99 5.72 -1.60 -10.59
N SER A 100 7.00 -1.46 -10.27
CA SER A 100 8.01 -2.46 -10.60
C SER A 100 7.72 -3.79 -9.92
N LEU A 101 7.42 -3.77 -8.62
CA LEU A 101 7.11 -4.99 -7.88
C LEU A 101 5.83 -5.65 -8.39
N TYR A 102 4.81 -4.86 -8.66
CA TYR A 102 3.55 -5.36 -9.19
C TYR A 102 3.75 -6.01 -10.56
N GLY A 103 4.50 -5.35 -11.45
CA GLY A 103 4.76 -5.87 -12.80
C GLY A 103 5.58 -7.15 -12.82
N ASN A 104 6.38 -7.39 -11.80
CA ASN A 104 7.20 -8.59 -11.68
C ASN A 104 6.54 -9.66 -10.81
N SER A 105 5.29 -9.45 -10.41
CA SER A 105 4.57 -10.37 -9.54
C SER A 105 3.46 -11.07 -10.30
N GLN A 106 2.89 -12.10 -9.68
CA GLN A 106 1.65 -12.74 -10.14
C GLN A 106 0.47 -12.30 -9.26
N ALA A 107 0.64 -11.23 -8.52
CA ALA A 107 -0.39 -10.74 -7.63
C ALA A 107 -1.46 -9.96 -8.39
N GLU A 108 -2.67 -10.02 -7.88
CA GLU A 108 -3.80 -9.22 -8.35
C GLU A 108 -4.19 -8.27 -7.24
N LEU A 109 -4.30 -6.97 -7.55
CA LEU A 109 -4.80 -6.00 -6.58
C LEU A 109 -6.32 -5.96 -6.66
N VAL A 110 -6.97 -6.11 -5.52
CA VAL A 110 -8.42 -6.12 -5.40
C VAL A 110 -8.85 -4.93 -4.56
N TRP A 111 -9.70 -4.08 -5.10
CA TRP A 111 -10.23 -2.95 -4.34
C TRP A 111 -11.31 -3.42 -3.38
N VAL A 112 -11.21 -2.99 -2.13
CA VAL A 112 -12.26 -3.16 -1.13
C VAL A 112 -12.66 -1.78 -0.66
N ARG A 113 -13.97 -1.57 -0.49
CA ARG A 113 -14.45 -0.30 0.03
C ARG A 113 -14.07 -0.21 1.51
N GLY A 114 -13.38 0.88 1.88
CA GLY A 114 -12.95 1.08 3.26
C GLY A 114 -14.13 1.13 4.23
N HIS A 115 -13.95 0.56 5.42
CA HIS A 115 -14.91 0.62 6.53
C HIS A 115 -16.29 0.00 6.24
N VAL A 116 -16.38 -0.99 5.35
CA VAL A 116 -17.66 -1.66 5.03
C VAL A 116 -17.60 -3.17 5.24
N GLY A 117 -17.42 -3.60 6.47
CA GLY A 117 -17.69 -4.98 6.84
C GLY A 117 -16.73 -6.05 6.35
N HIS A 118 -15.58 -5.69 5.80
CA HIS A 118 -14.54 -6.66 5.44
C HIS A 118 -13.62 -6.86 6.63
N GLU A 119 -13.70 -8.02 7.26
CA GLU A 119 -12.93 -8.31 8.47
C GLU A 119 -11.43 -8.09 8.25
N GLY A 120 -10.89 -8.58 7.11
CA GLY A 120 -9.47 -8.39 6.80
C GLY A 120 -9.10 -6.93 6.64
N ASN A 121 -9.96 -6.14 5.99
CA ASN A 121 -9.72 -4.71 5.83
C ASN A 121 -9.78 -3.98 7.17
N GLU A 122 -10.72 -4.35 8.02
CA GLU A 122 -10.84 -3.76 9.36
C GLU A 122 -9.62 -4.09 10.22
N LEU A 123 -9.12 -5.32 10.14
CA LEU A 123 -7.90 -5.72 10.84
C LEU A 123 -6.69 -4.96 10.31
N ALA A 124 -6.60 -4.76 9.01
CA ALA A 124 -5.49 -4.01 8.43
C ALA A 124 -5.50 -2.56 8.93
N ASP A 125 -6.68 -1.93 9.00
CA ASP A 125 -6.81 -0.59 9.54
C ASP A 125 -6.38 -0.54 11.03
N GLU A 126 -6.88 -1.48 11.82
CA GLU A 126 -6.54 -1.56 13.24
C GLU A 126 -5.03 -1.71 13.44
N TRP A 127 -4.39 -2.63 12.73
CA TRP A 127 -2.97 -2.88 12.87
C TRP A 127 -2.11 -1.77 12.29
N ALA A 128 -2.57 -1.07 11.23
CA ALA A 128 -1.87 0.11 10.74
C ALA A 128 -1.81 1.19 11.82
N ASN A 129 -2.91 1.41 12.53
CA ASN A 129 -2.94 2.36 13.64
C ASN A 129 -2.05 1.91 14.80
N LYS A 130 -2.04 0.62 15.13
CA LYS A 130 -1.15 0.08 16.16
C LYS A 130 0.31 0.21 15.75
N ALA A 131 0.63 -0.05 14.49
CA ALA A 131 2.00 0.10 13.98
C ALA A 131 2.46 1.56 14.09
N ARG A 132 1.58 2.51 13.77
CA ARG A 132 1.88 3.93 13.93
C ARG A 132 2.23 4.28 15.39
N GLN A 133 1.66 3.55 16.34
CA GLN A 133 1.90 3.74 17.76
C GLN A 133 3.07 2.89 18.27
N GLY A 134 3.77 2.17 17.39
CA GLY A 134 4.98 1.43 17.75
C GLY A 134 4.84 -0.09 17.81
N ALA A 135 3.68 -0.66 17.45
CA ALA A 135 3.51 -2.11 17.46
C ALA A 135 4.43 -2.79 16.44
N ARG A 136 4.91 -3.96 16.76
CA ARG A 136 5.82 -4.76 15.93
C ARG A 136 5.38 -6.21 15.92
N ILE A 137 5.82 -6.94 14.89
CA ILE A 137 5.67 -8.38 14.81
C ILE A 137 6.81 -9.02 15.60
N GLY A 138 6.47 -10.00 16.38
CA GLY A 138 7.40 -10.74 17.22
C GLY A 138 7.41 -10.22 18.62
#